data_4de7274331865c202ceade3ca3a72b0b
#
_entry.id   4de7274331865c202ceade3ca3a72b0b
#
_cell.length_a   1.000
_cell.length_b   1.000
_cell.length_c   1.000
_cell.angle_alpha   90.00
_cell.angle_beta   90.00
_cell.angle_gamma   90.00
#
_symmetry.space_group_name_H-M   'P 1'
#
loop_
_entity.id
_entity.type
_entity.pdbx_description
1 polymer ?
#
loop_
_entity_poly.entity_id
_entity_poly.type
_entity_poly.pdbx_seq_one_letter_code
_entity_poly.pdbx_strand_id
1 'polypeptide(L)'
;MVFLNITQSQGDLFYVGLNGLELLDDRGMPIPITVDRNQVHPETGTRCKTQVQAEPRDMNSIPGHGSDHRTLEKLFNGKNNTVDDRNMWLVPFNSGEDHTIRIDLGEIRSISAIRFYNYNKSTEDTLRGARQIIIRIDERLMTPKKGITLRVAPGTMNGIEDISQTIKLPFMLGWQND
;
A
#
# COMPACT_ATOMS: atom_id res chain seq x y z
N MET A 1 3.06 0.25 14.60
CA MET A 1 2.00 -0.36 13.76
C MET A 1 1.44 0.67 12.79
N VAL A 2 1.49 0.42 11.48
CA VAL A 2 0.82 1.23 10.46
C VAL A 2 -0.44 0.52 10.02
N PHE A 3 -1.54 1.25 9.94
CA PHE A 3 -2.84 0.76 9.49
C PHE A 3 -3.34 1.64 8.36
N LEU A 4 -3.67 1.01 7.25
CA LEU A 4 -4.25 1.64 6.05
C LEU A 4 -5.63 1.03 5.82
N ASN A 5 -6.62 1.86 5.52
CA ASN A 5 -7.95 1.40 5.09
C ASN A 5 -8.32 2.08 3.79
N ILE A 6 -8.46 1.31 2.72
CA ILE A 6 -8.91 1.78 1.42
C ILE A 6 -10.44 1.78 1.43
N THR A 7 -11.04 2.96 1.36
CA THR A 7 -12.50 3.13 1.46
C THR A 7 -13.18 3.37 0.11
N GLN A 8 -12.40 3.71 -0.93
CA GLN A 8 -12.91 3.89 -2.30
C GLN A 8 -11.87 3.44 -3.33
N SER A 9 -12.34 2.79 -4.39
CA SER A 9 -11.58 2.57 -5.62
C SER A 9 -11.65 3.81 -6.52
N GLN A 10 -10.85 3.85 -7.59
CA GLN A 10 -10.93 4.90 -8.62
C GLN A 10 -12.20 4.82 -9.50
N GLY A 11 -13.01 3.80 -9.33
CA GLY A 11 -14.28 3.62 -10.03
C GLY A 11 -14.65 2.16 -10.31
N ASP A 12 -13.75 1.22 -10.12
CA ASP A 12 -14.08 -0.22 -10.21
C ASP A 12 -14.97 -0.60 -9.02
N LEU A 13 -16.05 -1.33 -9.29
CA LEU A 13 -17.04 -1.72 -8.27
C LEU A 13 -16.68 -3.03 -7.56
N PHE A 14 -15.74 -3.80 -8.09
CA PHE A 14 -15.48 -5.18 -7.68
C PHE A 14 -14.06 -5.42 -7.19
N TYR A 15 -13.11 -4.54 -7.54
CA TYR A 15 -11.70 -4.73 -7.23
C TYR A 15 -11.02 -3.43 -6.81
N VAL A 16 -10.04 -3.57 -5.92
CA VAL A 16 -9.10 -2.49 -5.61
C VAL A 16 -7.69 -3.06 -5.48
N GLY A 17 -6.69 -2.29 -5.90
CA GLY A 17 -5.30 -2.72 -5.86
C GLY A 17 -4.29 -1.59 -5.92
N LEU A 18 -3.03 -1.97 -5.77
CA LEU A 18 -1.87 -1.10 -5.84
C LEU A 18 -0.71 -1.82 -6.54
N ASN A 19 0.15 -1.06 -7.22
CA ASN A 19 1.43 -1.56 -7.69
C ASN A 19 2.43 -1.75 -6.55
N GLY A 20 2.41 -0.84 -5.57
CA GLY A 20 3.37 -0.90 -4.48
C GLY A 20 3.11 0.09 -3.36
N LEU A 21 3.83 -0.12 -2.26
CA LEU A 21 3.74 0.66 -1.04
C LEU A 21 5.11 0.72 -0.37
N GLU A 22 5.55 1.93 0.01
CA GLU A 22 6.78 2.15 0.76
C GLU A 22 6.51 3.04 1.97
N LEU A 23 7.05 2.66 3.12
CA LEU A 23 7.17 3.53 4.28
C LEU A 23 8.53 4.22 4.21
N LEU A 24 8.57 5.53 4.36
CA LEU A 24 9.81 6.30 4.32
C LEU A 24 10.23 6.72 5.74
N ASP A 25 11.50 6.54 6.05
CA ASP A 25 12.09 7.00 7.30
C ASP A 25 12.27 8.53 7.34
N ASP A 26 12.87 9.07 8.40
CA ASP A 26 13.14 10.49 8.59
C ASP A 26 14.15 11.09 7.59
N ARG A 27 14.90 10.24 6.87
CA ARG A 27 15.80 10.60 5.78
C ARG A 27 15.15 10.50 4.42
N GLY A 28 13.87 10.07 4.35
CA GLY A 28 13.15 9.82 3.12
C GLY A 28 13.53 8.52 2.41
N MET A 29 14.24 7.61 3.12
CA MET A 29 14.64 6.32 2.57
C MET A 29 13.56 5.26 2.84
N PRO A 30 13.31 4.35 1.86
CA PRO A 30 12.38 3.24 2.07
C PRO A 30 12.84 2.32 3.21
N ILE A 31 11.91 2.03 4.12
CA ILE A 31 12.10 1.01 5.15
C ILE A 31 11.86 -0.36 4.50
N PRO A 32 12.84 -1.29 4.53
CA PRO A 32 12.64 -2.64 3.98
C PRO A 32 11.51 -3.38 4.70
N ILE A 33 10.52 -3.85 3.93
CA ILE A 33 9.34 -4.55 4.44
C ILE A 33 9.21 -5.88 3.74
N THR A 34 8.94 -6.95 4.50
CA THR A 34 8.50 -8.25 4.01
C THR A 34 7.18 -8.63 4.66
N VAL A 35 6.39 -9.45 3.98
CA VAL A 35 5.07 -9.85 4.48
C VAL A 35 5.20 -10.70 5.72
N ASP A 36 6.09 -11.67 5.70
CA ASP A 36 6.33 -12.54 6.84
C ASP A 36 7.62 -12.17 7.58
N ARG A 37 7.56 -12.24 8.89
CA ARG A 37 8.69 -11.96 9.78
C ARG A 37 9.89 -12.86 9.47
N ASN A 38 11.08 -12.28 9.52
CA ASN A 38 12.35 -12.93 9.23
C ASN A 38 12.62 -13.31 7.76
N GLN A 39 11.74 -12.94 6.84
CA GLN A 39 12.06 -13.04 5.42
C GLN A 39 13.18 -12.07 5.02
N VAL A 40 13.82 -12.38 3.90
CA VAL A 40 14.84 -11.52 3.28
C VAL A 40 14.15 -10.61 2.26
N HIS A 41 14.36 -9.30 2.39
CA HIS A 41 13.82 -8.32 1.45
C HIS A 41 14.42 -8.54 0.05
N PRO A 42 13.61 -8.64 -1.01
CA PRO A 42 14.09 -9.05 -2.34
C PRO A 42 15.10 -8.09 -2.97
N GLU A 43 14.99 -6.78 -2.70
CA GLU A 43 15.92 -5.80 -3.29
C GLU A 43 17.18 -5.58 -2.44
N THR A 44 17.03 -5.51 -1.12
CA THR A 44 18.13 -5.12 -0.22
C THR A 44 18.91 -6.28 0.36
N GLY A 45 18.38 -7.50 0.27
CA GLY A 45 18.94 -8.68 0.93
C GLY A 45 18.85 -8.62 2.48
N THR A 46 18.14 -7.63 3.04
CA THR A 46 18.03 -7.44 4.48
C THR A 46 17.00 -8.39 5.09
N ARG A 47 17.34 -9.04 6.19
CA ARG A 47 16.38 -9.84 6.97
C ARG A 47 15.48 -8.88 7.78
N CYS A 48 14.18 -8.90 7.49
CA CYS A 48 13.21 -7.97 8.08
C CYS A 48 12.53 -8.56 9.31
N LYS A 49 12.18 -7.70 10.26
CA LYS A 49 11.36 -8.04 11.44
C LYS A 49 9.87 -7.77 11.21
N THR A 50 9.53 -7.29 10.02
CA THR A 50 8.19 -6.83 9.66
C THR A 50 7.21 -7.99 9.52
N GLN A 51 5.94 -7.69 9.78
CA GLN A 51 4.80 -8.57 9.53
C GLN A 51 3.72 -7.74 8.86
N VAL A 52 3.19 -8.22 7.74
CA VAL A 52 2.09 -7.54 7.05
C VAL A 52 0.88 -8.46 6.96
N GLN A 53 -0.29 -7.89 7.22
CA GLN A 53 -1.58 -8.54 7.06
C GLN A 53 -2.49 -7.63 6.24
N ALA A 54 -3.31 -8.21 5.39
CA ALA A 54 -4.36 -7.50 4.66
C ALA A 54 -5.68 -8.27 4.75
N GLU A 55 -6.76 -7.51 4.78
CA GLU A 55 -8.12 -8.07 4.78
C GLU A 55 -9.00 -7.26 3.80
N PRO A 56 -9.46 -7.89 2.70
CA PRO A 56 -9.05 -9.20 2.18
C PRO A 56 -7.54 -9.27 1.88
N ARG A 57 -6.93 -10.47 1.98
CA ARG A 57 -5.48 -10.60 1.77
C ARG A 57 -5.07 -10.31 0.32
N ASP A 58 -5.70 -10.99 -0.62
CA ASP A 58 -5.52 -10.88 -2.06
C ASP A 58 -6.67 -11.61 -2.79
N MET A 59 -6.58 -11.74 -4.11
CA MET A 59 -7.61 -12.41 -4.93
C MET A 59 -7.84 -13.87 -4.54
N ASN A 60 -6.85 -14.54 -3.94
CA ASN A 60 -6.98 -15.92 -3.51
C ASN A 60 -7.85 -16.08 -2.24
N SER A 61 -8.27 -14.96 -1.62
CA SER A 61 -9.27 -14.96 -0.55
C SER A 61 -10.68 -15.33 -1.03
N ILE A 62 -10.94 -15.29 -2.35
CA ILE A 62 -12.22 -15.67 -2.93
C ILE A 62 -12.29 -17.19 -3.04
N PRO A 63 -13.29 -17.88 -2.45
CA PRO A 63 -13.46 -19.32 -2.59
C PRO A 63 -13.49 -19.75 -4.05
N GLY A 64 -12.66 -20.74 -4.42
CA GLY A 64 -12.59 -21.28 -5.79
C GLY A 64 -11.74 -20.45 -6.76
N HIS A 65 -11.12 -19.35 -6.34
CA HIS A 65 -10.31 -18.47 -7.17
C HIS A 65 -8.78 -18.76 -7.12
N GLY A 66 -8.39 -19.84 -6.45
CA GLY A 66 -7.02 -20.12 -6.04
C GLY A 66 -6.01 -20.29 -7.17
N SER A 67 -5.16 -19.31 -7.39
CA SER A 67 -3.83 -19.16 -7.99
C SER A 67 -3.68 -17.85 -8.76
N ASP A 68 -4.30 -16.77 -8.28
CA ASP A 68 -4.02 -15.42 -8.78
C ASP A 68 -2.63 -15.00 -8.31
N HIS A 69 -1.83 -14.45 -9.24
CA HIS A 69 -0.45 -14.02 -8.96
C HIS A 69 -0.35 -12.65 -8.27
N ARG A 70 -1.46 -11.90 -8.15
CA ARG A 70 -1.52 -10.55 -7.59
C ARG A 70 -1.65 -10.59 -6.07
N THR A 71 -0.67 -11.19 -5.42
CA THR A 71 -0.64 -11.47 -3.98
C THR A 71 -0.11 -10.30 -3.17
N LEU A 72 -0.32 -10.35 -1.84
CA LEU A 72 0.08 -9.30 -0.90
C LEU A 72 1.59 -8.97 -0.96
N GLU A 73 2.43 -9.96 -1.21
CA GLU A 73 3.89 -9.80 -1.30
C GLU A 73 4.32 -8.83 -2.41
N LYS A 74 3.48 -8.65 -3.44
CA LYS A 74 3.76 -7.75 -4.57
C LYS A 74 3.81 -6.28 -4.18
N LEU A 75 3.12 -5.90 -3.09
CA LEU A 75 3.18 -4.53 -2.57
C LEU A 75 4.60 -4.10 -2.15
N PHE A 76 5.47 -5.07 -1.83
CA PHE A 76 6.78 -4.82 -1.23
C PHE A 76 7.93 -5.43 -2.02
N ASN A 77 7.72 -5.77 -3.29
CA ASN A 77 8.75 -6.39 -4.13
C ASN A 77 9.67 -5.38 -4.87
N GLY A 78 9.44 -4.07 -4.69
CA GLY A 78 10.22 -3.00 -5.29
C GLY A 78 9.96 -2.74 -6.77
N LYS A 79 9.19 -3.58 -7.46
CA LYS A 79 8.88 -3.44 -8.90
C LYS A 79 7.62 -2.61 -9.10
N ASN A 80 7.63 -1.37 -8.64
CA ASN A 80 6.45 -0.54 -8.49
C ASN A 80 6.10 0.28 -9.75
N ASN A 81 7.12 0.73 -10.50
CA ASN A 81 6.97 1.49 -11.75
C ASN A 81 6.81 0.52 -12.92
N THR A 82 5.61 -0.04 -13.10
CA THR A 82 5.34 -1.09 -14.08
C THR A 82 3.88 -1.10 -14.52
N VAL A 83 3.62 -1.71 -15.68
CA VAL A 83 2.28 -2.11 -16.14
C VAL A 83 2.08 -3.63 -16.07
N ASP A 84 3.08 -4.36 -15.60
CA ASP A 84 3.05 -5.82 -15.47
C ASP A 84 2.32 -6.22 -14.17
N ASP A 85 1.12 -6.77 -14.31
CA ASP A 85 0.27 -7.14 -13.17
C ASP A 85 0.81 -8.31 -12.33
N ARG A 86 1.86 -9.01 -12.79
CA ARG A 86 2.61 -9.98 -11.98
C ARG A 86 3.34 -9.33 -10.80
N ASN A 87 3.47 -8.01 -10.81
CA ASN A 87 4.09 -7.21 -9.75
C ASN A 87 3.08 -6.32 -9.01
N MET A 88 1.79 -6.62 -9.07
CA MET A 88 0.73 -5.84 -8.45
C MET A 88 -0.02 -6.66 -7.40
N TRP A 89 -0.62 -5.97 -6.45
CA TRP A 89 -1.57 -6.53 -5.50
C TRP A 89 -2.99 -6.15 -5.89
N LEU A 90 -3.92 -7.08 -5.75
CA LEU A 90 -5.33 -6.88 -6.00
C LEU A 90 -6.18 -7.66 -5.00
N VAL A 91 -7.29 -7.06 -4.59
CA VAL A 91 -8.29 -7.68 -3.71
C VAL A 91 -9.69 -7.45 -4.24
N PRO A 92 -10.67 -8.30 -3.85
CA PRO A 92 -12.07 -7.98 -4.03
C PRO A 92 -12.42 -6.71 -3.26
N PHE A 93 -13.30 -5.90 -3.84
CA PHE A 93 -13.74 -4.63 -3.26
C PHE A 93 -15.27 -4.61 -3.16
N ASN A 94 -15.76 -4.23 -1.98
CA ASN A 94 -17.17 -3.96 -1.73
C ASN A 94 -17.28 -2.56 -1.10
N SER A 95 -18.07 -1.70 -1.72
CA SER A 95 -18.30 -0.35 -1.19
C SER A 95 -18.95 -0.41 0.20
N GLY A 96 -18.39 0.33 1.15
CA GLY A 96 -18.87 0.37 2.53
C GLY A 96 -18.26 -0.68 3.45
N GLU A 97 -17.43 -1.58 2.94
CA GLU A 97 -16.62 -2.50 3.73
C GLU A 97 -15.19 -1.99 3.90
N ASP A 98 -14.50 -2.50 4.91
CA ASP A 98 -13.10 -2.18 5.18
C ASP A 98 -12.17 -3.04 4.30
N HIS A 99 -11.17 -2.39 3.68
CA HIS A 99 -10.12 -3.06 2.91
C HIS A 99 -8.78 -2.62 3.51
N THR A 100 -8.27 -3.44 4.43
CA THR A 100 -7.21 -3.00 5.34
C THR A 100 -5.86 -3.63 5.03
N ILE A 101 -4.79 -2.84 5.27
CA ILE A 101 -3.41 -3.30 5.29
C ILE A 101 -2.82 -2.89 6.63
N ARG A 102 -2.27 -3.84 7.38
CA ARG A 102 -1.62 -3.64 8.67
C ARG A 102 -0.16 -4.02 8.56
N ILE A 103 0.73 -3.10 8.94
CA ILE A 103 2.18 -3.29 8.87
C ILE A 103 2.74 -3.14 10.29
N ASP A 104 3.20 -4.24 10.84
CA ASP A 104 3.99 -4.27 12.06
C ASP A 104 5.48 -4.24 11.68
N LEU A 105 6.20 -3.21 12.10
CA LEU A 105 7.63 -3.08 11.80
C LEU A 105 8.52 -3.96 12.69
N GLY A 106 7.95 -4.57 13.77
CA GLY A 106 8.69 -5.41 14.71
C GLY A 106 9.71 -4.67 15.58
N GLU A 107 9.83 -3.35 15.41
CA GLU A 107 10.68 -2.46 16.18
C GLU A 107 10.18 -1.01 16.09
N ILE A 108 10.65 -0.16 16.99
CA ILE A 108 10.35 1.27 16.96
C ILE A 108 11.15 1.92 15.82
N ARG A 109 10.44 2.58 14.90
CA ARG A 109 11.01 3.34 13.79
C ARG A 109 10.27 4.65 13.56
N SER A 110 11.01 5.68 13.16
CA SER A 110 10.42 6.91 12.64
C SER A 110 9.90 6.69 11.22
N ILE A 111 8.68 7.17 10.95
CA ILE A 111 8.06 7.17 9.62
C ILE A 111 7.71 8.62 9.30
N SER A 112 8.30 9.17 8.24
CA SER A 112 8.05 10.55 7.81
C SER A 112 6.98 10.66 6.71
N ALA A 113 6.85 9.64 5.89
CA ALA A 113 5.92 9.62 4.77
C ALA A 113 5.55 8.19 4.35
N ILE A 114 4.49 8.09 3.58
CA ILE A 114 4.11 6.86 2.87
C ILE A 114 4.07 7.16 1.38
N ARG A 115 4.74 6.34 0.60
CA ARG A 115 4.74 6.43 -0.86
C ARG A 115 3.86 5.33 -1.42
N PHE A 116 2.88 5.74 -2.23
CA PHE A 116 1.94 4.86 -2.90
C PHE A 116 2.25 4.81 -4.39
N TYR A 117 2.21 3.63 -4.97
CA TYR A 117 2.20 3.37 -6.40
C TYR A 117 0.83 2.80 -6.75
N ASN A 118 -0.03 3.62 -7.35
CA ASN A 118 -1.41 3.20 -7.61
C ASN A 118 -1.48 2.16 -8.73
N TYR A 119 -2.60 1.45 -8.87
CA TYR A 119 -2.76 0.33 -9.81
C TYR A 119 -2.64 0.80 -11.26
N ASN A 120 -1.67 0.28 -12.04
CA ASN A 120 -1.20 0.86 -13.30
C ASN A 120 -1.16 -0.13 -14.48
N LYS A 121 -2.01 -1.16 -14.50
CA LYS A 121 -1.93 -2.24 -15.50
C LYS A 121 -2.23 -1.74 -16.92
N SER A 122 -3.29 -0.99 -17.09
CA SER A 122 -3.73 -0.37 -18.36
C SER A 122 -4.59 0.84 -18.04
N THR A 123 -4.90 1.66 -19.05
CA THR A 123 -5.77 2.83 -18.88
C THR A 123 -7.13 2.45 -18.29
N GLU A 124 -7.72 1.35 -18.74
CA GLU A 124 -9.02 0.85 -18.26
C GLU A 124 -8.91 0.31 -16.84
N ASP A 125 -7.86 -0.46 -16.55
CA ASP A 125 -7.67 -1.13 -15.27
C ASP A 125 -7.22 -0.17 -14.15
N THR A 126 -6.82 1.07 -14.46
CA THR A 126 -6.50 2.09 -13.43
C THR A 126 -7.70 2.43 -12.54
N LEU A 127 -8.93 2.13 -12.98
CA LEU A 127 -10.13 2.26 -12.16
C LEU A 127 -10.11 1.34 -10.93
N ARG A 128 -9.29 0.28 -10.93
CA ARG A 128 -9.02 -0.58 -9.77
C ARG A 128 -8.07 0.04 -8.75
N GLY A 129 -7.45 1.16 -9.05
CA GLY A 129 -6.60 1.87 -8.12
C GLY A 129 -7.35 2.31 -6.86
N ALA A 130 -6.63 2.48 -5.75
CA ALA A 130 -7.16 3.09 -4.54
C ALA A 130 -7.40 4.59 -4.77
N ARG A 131 -8.57 5.09 -4.36
CA ARG A 131 -8.91 6.52 -4.43
C ARG A 131 -8.87 7.17 -3.07
N GLN A 132 -9.51 6.58 -2.07
CA GLN A 132 -9.61 7.15 -0.73
C GLN A 132 -8.97 6.22 0.27
N ILE A 133 -8.03 6.75 1.07
CA ILE A 133 -7.30 5.97 2.08
C ILE A 133 -7.33 6.70 3.42
N ILE A 134 -7.64 5.98 4.49
CA ILE A 134 -7.48 6.40 5.88
C ILE A 134 -6.18 5.78 6.41
N ILE A 135 -5.34 6.59 7.06
CA ILE A 135 -4.06 6.17 7.62
C ILE A 135 -4.11 6.36 9.14
N ARG A 136 -3.70 5.32 9.88
CA ARG A 136 -3.41 5.38 11.31
C ARG A 136 -2.01 4.84 11.59
N ILE A 137 -1.36 5.43 12.58
CA ILE A 137 -0.07 4.95 13.12
C ILE A 137 -0.22 4.88 14.64
N ASP A 138 0.03 3.70 15.19
CA ASP A 138 -0.15 3.41 16.62
C ASP A 138 -1.51 3.94 17.14
N GLU A 139 -2.60 3.51 16.46
CA GLU A 139 -4.00 3.87 16.70
C GLU A 139 -4.38 5.34 16.41
N ARG A 140 -3.39 6.20 16.12
CA ARG A 140 -3.63 7.63 15.87
C ARG A 140 -3.96 7.89 14.42
N LEU A 141 -4.99 8.67 14.19
CA LEU A 141 -5.42 9.08 12.85
C LEU A 141 -4.44 10.10 12.27
N MET A 142 -3.80 9.76 11.12
CA MET A 142 -2.83 10.60 10.41
C MET A 142 -3.45 11.35 9.23
N THR A 143 -4.70 11.08 8.90
CA THR A 143 -5.45 11.71 7.81
C THR A 143 -6.70 12.39 8.36
N PRO A 144 -7.37 13.27 7.59
CA PRO A 144 -8.74 13.67 7.89
C PRO A 144 -9.64 12.42 8.06
N LYS A 145 -10.76 12.54 8.80
CA LYS A 145 -11.70 11.41 9.03
C LYS A 145 -12.19 10.77 7.73
N LYS A 146 -12.31 11.55 6.67
CA LYS A 146 -12.69 11.06 5.33
C LYS A 146 -11.53 10.37 4.60
N GLY A 147 -10.31 10.42 5.16
CA GLY A 147 -9.09 9.96 4.49
C GLY A 147 -8.50 11.01 3.54
N ILE A 148 -7.52 10.58 2.77
CA ILE A 148 -6.87 11.35 1.69
C ILE A 148 -7.21 10.73 0.35
N THR A 149 -7.16 11.56 -0.71
CA THR A 149 -7.39 11.11 -2.08
C THR A 149 -6.06 10.84 -2.77
N LEU A 150 -5.90 9.64 -3.32
CA LEU A 150 -4.80 9.30 -4.21
C LEU A 150 -5.16 9.61 -5.66
N ARG A 151 -4.15 10.03 -6.44
CA ARG A 151 -4.30 10.21 -7.88
C ARG A 151 -4.47 8.86 -8.57
N VAL A 152 -5.23 8.85 -9.65
CA VAL A 152 -5.28 7.71 -10.57
C VAL A 152 -3.90 7.52 -11.22
N ALA A 153 -3.50 6.28 -11.43
CA ALA A 153 -2.27 5.96 -12.17
C ALA A 153 -2.46 6.26 -13.68
N PRO A 154 -1.38 6.47 -14.44
CA PRO A 154 -1.49 6.82 -15.86
C PRO A 154 -1.95 5.68 -16.77
N GLY A 155 -1.88 4.41 -16.33
CA GLY A 155 -2.21 3.24 -17.15
C GLY A 155 -1.14 2.87 -18.18
N THR A 156 0.03 3.48 -18.08
CA THR A 156 1.17 3.32 -19.00
C THR A 156 2.47 3.70 -18.31
N MET A 157 3.60 3.25 -18.84
CA MET A 157 4.93 3.74 -18.49
C MET A 157 5.61 4.48 -19.65
N ASN A 158 4.93 4.70 -20.77
CA ASN A 158 5.49 5.39 -21.91
C ASN A 158 5.80 6.86 -21.57
N GLY A 159 7.09 7.22 -21.55
CA GLY A 159 7.56 8.56 -21.18
C GLY A 159 7.38 8.90 -19.68
N ILE A 160 7.12 7.92 -18.84
CA ILE A 160 6.90 8.08 -17.39
C ILE A 160 7.93 7.22 -16.66
N GLU A 161 8.73 7.85 -15.80
CA GLU A 161 9.74 7.16 -15.00
C GLU A 161 9.22 6.77 -13.62
N ASP A 162 8.33 7.58 -13.04
CA ASP A 162 7.81 7.39 -11.70
C ASP A 162 6.31 7.73 -11.61
N ILE A 163 5.50 6.76 -11.16
CA ILE A 163 4.06 6.91 -10.93
C ILE A 163 3.73 7.16 -9.46
N SER A 164 4.74 7.27 -8.59
CA SER A 164 4.53 7.37 -7.16
C SER A 164 3.82 8.65 -6.73
N GLN A 165 3.17 8.54 -5.58
CA GLN A 165 2.60 9.66 -4.84
C GLN A 165 3.02 9.53 -3.37
N THR A 166 3.77 10.53 -2.89
CA THR A 166 4.24 10.55 -1.50
C THR A 166 3.32 11.40 -0.63
N ILE A 167 2.79 10.80 0.41
CA ILE A 167 1.98 11.45 1.44
C ILE A 167 2.85 11.66 2.65
N LYS A 168 3.20 12.93 2.93
CA LYS A 168 3.91 13.31 4.14
C LYS A 168 2.98 13.14 5.35
N LEU A 169 3.48 12.49 6.38
CA LEU A 169 2.76 12.37 7.64
C LEU A 169 2.93 13.68 8.43
N PRO A 170 1.91 14.11 9.20
CA PRO A 170 2.06 15.28 10.06
C PRO A 170 3.20 15.03 11.03
N PHE A 171 4.14 15.99 11.08
CA PHE A 171 5.26 15.94 12.01
C PHE A 171 4.68 16.00 13.44
N MET A 172 4.95 14.97 14.21
CA MET A 172 4.54 14.93 15.61
C MET A 172 5.49 15.83 16.44
N LEU A 173 5.35 17.13 16.30
CA LEU A 173 5.96 18.08 17.23
C LEU A 173 5.27 17.93 18.58
N GLY A 174 6.03 17.36 19.52
CA GLY A 174 5.86 17.53 20.96
C GLY A 174 4.47 17.27 21.51
N TRP A 175 4.26 16.11 22.10
CA TRP A 175 3.18 15.90 23.06
C TRP A 175 3.43 16.77 24.29
N GLN A 176 2.69 17.86 24.42
CA GLN A 176 2.36 18.35 25.75
C GLN A 176 1.05 17.64 26.13
N ASN A 177 1.15 16.86 27.20
CA ASN A 177 -0.04 16.32 27.89
C ASN A 177 -0.82 17.53 28.41
N ASP A 178 -2.05 17.68 27.98
CA ASP A 178 -3.11 18.36 28.70
C ASP A 178 -4.13 17.31 29.18
#